data_c4ba125afa0a41f9b4b864d9aadca4d4
#
_entry.id   c4ba125afa0a41f9b4b864d9aadca4d4
#
_cell.length_a   1.000
_cell.length_b   1.000
_cell.length_c   1.000
_cell.angle_alpha   90.00
_cell.angle_beta   90.00
_cell.angle_gamma   90.00
#
_symmetry.space_group_name_H-M   'P 1'
#
loop_
_entity.id
_entity.type
_entity.pdbx_description
1 polymer ?
#
loop_
_entity_poly.entity_id
_entity_poly.type
_entity_poly.pdbx_seq_one_letter_code
_entity_poly.pdbx_strand_id
1 'polypeptide(L)'
;ISVVPGKVVIETHKVSKNYDKLQVLNKVDLQVERDSKIAFVGQNGQGKSTLAKIIVGELKHDGTVKLGHNVQIGYFAQNQAEYLDGTKTVLDTMIDAANEKNRSKVRDILGSFLFRGEEVDKYVRVLSGGERNRLALAKLLLQPLNVLVMDEPTNHLDIKSKNVLKDALIKFSGTLILVSHDRDFLQGLTNKVYEFKNKHIKEYLGDIDFFLEQRNLENLREAERRDVVKKEDVKTDSKQSYNDQKKLKSLNNKLSKVESEINQLEKDIKSIDV
;
A
#
# COMPACT_ATOMS: atom_id res chain seq x y z
N ILE A 1 20.10 -9.66 23.64
CA ILE A 1 18.92 -10.53 23.61
C ILE A 1 17.75 -9.61 23.90
N SER A 2 16.93 -9.30 22.90
CA SER A 2 15.66 -8.64 23.16
C SER A 2 14.82 -9.55 24.05
N VAL A 3 14.15 -8.97 25.04
CA VAL A 3 13.23 -9.73 25.90
C VAL A 3 12.12 -10.26 24.99
N VAL A 4 11.80 -11.56 25.11
CA VAL A 4 10.77 -12.19 24.27
C VAL A 4 9.40 -11.61 24.64
N PRO A 5 8.64 -11.03 23.68
CA PRO A 5 7.30 -10.53 23.93
C PRO A 5 6.28 -11.68 24.08
N GLY A 6 5.09 -11.37 24.56
CA GLY A 6 3.96 -12.31 24.61
C GLY A 6 3.54 -12.79 23.22
N LYS A 7 2.56 -13.72 23.15
CA LYS A 7 2.05 -14.25 21.86
C LYS A 7 1.42 -13.14 21.01
N VAL A 8 0.63 -12.25 21.61
CA VAL A 8 0.03 -11.08 20.96
C VAL A 8 0.91 -9.87 21.28
N VAL A 9 1.42 -9.22 20.25
CA VAL A 9 2.30 -8.04 20.39
C VAL A 9 1.57 -6.73 20.19
N ILE A 10 0.52 -6.71 19.37
CA ILE A 10 -0.32 -5.52 19.15
C ILE A 10 -1.77 -5.98 19.04
N GLU A 11 -2.66 -5.29 19.75
CA GLU A 11 -4.11 -5.48 19.67
C GLU A 11 -4.79 -4.12 19.53
N THR A 12 -5.63 -3.97 18.50
CA THR A 12 -6.46 -2.79 18.31
C THR A 12 -7.92 -3.17 18.47
N HIS A 13 -8.70 -2.34 19.17
CA HIS A 13 -10.12 -2.57 19.35
C HIS A 13 -10.93 -1.33 18.99
N LYS A 14 -11.78 -1.46 17.98
CA LYS A 14 -12.66 -0.42 17.42
C LYS A 14 -11.94 0.89 17.10
N VAL A 15 -10.71 0.80 16.61
CA VAL A 15 -9.91 1.98 16.29
C VAL A 15 -10.56 2.75 15.14
N SER A 16 -10.82 4.03 15.36
CA SER A 16 -11.37 4.95 14.37
C SER A 16 -10.53 6.22 14.31
N LYS A 17 -10.42 6.81 13.12
CA LYS A 17 -9.71 8.07 12.91
C LYS A 17 -10.41 8.93 11.89
N ASN A 18 -10.66 10.17 12.32
CA ASN A 18 -11.17 11.23 11.46
C ASN A 18 -10.10 12.32 11.31
N TYR A 19 -9.99 12.90 10.10
CA TYR A 19 -9.31 14.15 9.83
C TYR A 19 -10.39 15.15 9.40
N ASP A 20 -10.73 16.06 10.27
CA ASP A 20 -11.87 16.96 10.12
C ASP A 20 -13.15 16.18 9.77
N LYS A 21 -13.67 16.36 8.54
CA LYS A 21 -14.88 15.68 8.05
C LYS A 21 -14.59 14.33 7.38
N LEU A 22 -13.33 14.01 7.14
CA LEU A 22 -12.93 12.78 6.44
C LEU A 22 -12.64 11.67 7.43
N GLN A 23 -13.49 10.66 7.49
CA GLN A 23 -13.22 9.43 8.22
C GLN A 23 -12.29 8.53 7.39
N VAL A 24 -11.12 8.19 7.95
CA VAL A 24 -10.11 7.37 7.30
C VAL A 24 -10.12 5.92 7.79
N LEU A 25 -10.36 5.71 9.10
CA LEU A 25 -10.51 4.39 9.71
C LEU A 25 -11.84 4.32 10.45
N ASN A 26 -12.54 3.18 10.34
CA ASN A 26 -13.84 2.97 10.97
C ASN A 26 -13.87 1.65 11.75
N LYS A 27 -13.81 1.73 13.08
CA LYS A 27 -13.91 0.61 14.02
C LYS A 27 -13.03 -0.58 13.64
N VAL A 28 -11.73 -0.29 13.42
CA VAL A 28 -10.75 -1.29 13.03
C VAL A 28 -10.35 -2.15 14.22
N ASP A 29 -10.51 -3.45 14.06
CA ASP A 29 -10.00 -4.47 14.97
C ASP A 29 -8.84 -5.20 14.26
N LEU A 30 -7.67 -5.27 14.91
CA LEU A 30 -6.47 -5.90 14.39
C LEU A 30 -5.73 -6.59 15.54
N GLN A 31 -5.31 -7.82 15.31
CA GLN A 31 -4.45 -8.56 16.23
C GLN A 31 -3.18 -9.00 15.52
N VAL A 32 -2.04 -8.59 16.05
CA VAL A 32 -0.72 -8.95 15.54
C VAL A 32 -0.06 -9.91 16.52
N GLU A 33 0.28 -11.08 16.01
CA GLU A 33 1.02 -12.08 16.77
C GLU A 33 2.53 -11.87 16.64
N ARG A 34 3.28 -12.37 17.63
CA ARG A 34 4.73 -12.39 17.60
C ARG A 34 5.25 -13.11 16.34
N ASP A 35 6.37 -12.62 15.83
CA ASP A 35 7.10 -13.16 14.67
C ASP A 35 6.32 -13.08 13.34
N SER A 36 5.15 -12.44 13.33
CA SER A 36 4.39 -12.18 12.11
C SER A 36 5.12 -11.17 11.21
N LYS A 37 5.08 -11.41 9.90
CA LYS A 37 5.59 -10.51 8.87
C LYS A 37 4.41 -10.01 8.03
N ILE A 38 3.98 -8.79 8.29
CA ILE A 38 2.70 -8.26 7.82
C ILE A 38 2.92 -7.17 6.78
N ALA A 39 2.16 -7.23 5.67
CA ALA A 39 2.03 -6.12 4.73
C ALA A 39 0.70 -5.38 4.92
N PHE A 40 0.72 -4.06 4.97
CA PHE A 40 -0.43 -3.19 4.81
C PHE A 40 -0.50 -2.71 3.36
N VAL A 41 -1.53 -3.13 2.63
CA VAL A 41 -1.72 -2.82 1.21
C VAL A 41 -3.04 -2.11 0.96
N GLY A 42 -3.16 -1.41 -0.16
CA GLY A 42 -4.36 -0.65 -0.53
C GLY A 42 -4.03 0.67 -1.21
N GLN A 43 -5.01 1.34 -1.79
CA GLN A 43 -4.82 2.62 -2.46
C GLN A 43 -4.32 3.71 -1.49
N ASN A 44 -3.78 4.80 -2.03
CA ASN A 44 -3.39 5.95 -1.23
C ASN A 44 -4.61 6.58 -0.55
N GLY A 45 -4.41 7.09 0.68
CA GLY A 45 -5.49 7.69 1.46
C GLY A 45 -6.41 6.69 2.19
N GLN A 46 -6.22 5.37 2.06
CA GLN A 46 -7.05 4.35 2.72
C GLN A 46 -6.69 4.09 4.20
N GLY A 47 -5.74 4.84 4.77
CA GLY A 47 -5.44 4.78 6.21
C GLY A 47 -4.28 3.88 6.63
N LYS A 48 -3.48 3.33 5.71
CA LYS A 48 -2.32 2.48 6.02
C LYS A 48 -1.33 3.15 6.98
N SER A 49 -0.76 4.29 6.54
CA SER A 49 0.17 5.09 7.36
C SER A 49 -0.50 5.66 8.62
N THR A 50 -1.81 5.95 8.54
CA THR A 50 -2.58 6.41 9.70
C THR A 50 -2.62 5.34 10.78
N LEU A 51 -2.94 4.07 10.42
CA LEU A 51 -2.94 2.98 11.39
C LEU A 51 -1.54 2.67 11.91
N ALA A 52 -0.51 2.70 11.04
CA ALA A 52 0.88 2.54 11.46
C ALA A 52 1.27 3.57 12.54
N LYS A 53 0.96 4.86 12.32
CA LYS A 53 1.21 5.94 13.29
C LYS A 53 0.39 5.82 14.56
N ILE A 54 -0.83 5.31 14.49
CA ILE A 54 -1.66 5.02 15.67
C ILE A 54 -1.02 3.90 16.49
N ILE A 55 -0.59 2.81 15.87
CA ILE A 55 0.06 1.67 16.54
C ILE A 55 1.31 2.11 17.30
N VAL A 56 2.11 3.02 16.75
CA VAL A 56 3.33 3.51 17.41
C VAL A 56 3.07 4.67 18.37
N GLY A 57 1.82 5.10 18.53
CA GLY A 57 1.42 6.14 19.50
C GLY A 57 1.62 7.58 19.02
N GLU A 58 1.92 7.82 17.73
CA GLU A 58 2.13 9.17 17.18
C GLU A 58 0.82 9.91 16.87
N LEU A 59 -0.30 9.20 16.73
CA LEU A 59 -1.59 9.80 16.36
C LEU A 59 -2.68 9.49 17.37
N LYS A 60 -3.44 10.52 17.77
CA LYS A 60 -4.67 10.37 18.57
C LYS A 60 -5.76 9.69 17.71
N HIS A 61 -6.52 8.82 18.36
CA HIS A 61 -7.56 7.99 17.75
C HIS A 61 -8.69 7.72 18.74
N ASP A 62 -9.82 7.25 18.24
CA ASP A 62 -10.88 6.65 19.05
C ASP A 62 -10.65 5.13 19.09
N GLY A 63 -11.18 4.48 20.13
CA GLY A 63 -10.94 3.06 20.39
C GLY A 63 -9.69 2.84 21.24
N THR A 64 -9.15 1.62 21.26
CA THR A 64 -7.99 1.26 22.07
C THR A 64 -6.92 0.56 21.25
N VAL A 65 -5.65 0.86 21.58
CA VAL A 65 -4.46 0.14 21.11
C VAL A 65 -3.73 -0.37 22.33
N LYS A 66 -3.46 -1.67 22.38
CA LYS A 66 -2.70 -2.30 23.45
C LYS A 66 -1.45 -2.93 22.87
N LEU A 67 -0.31 -2.59 23.43
CA LEU A 67 0.94 -3.29 23.20
C LEU A 67 1.08 -4.45 24.16
N GLY A 68 1.56 -5.58 23.67
CA GLY A 68 1.82 -6.75 24.49
C GLY A 68 2.93 -6.51 25.51
N HIS A 69 3.05 -7.42 26.47
CA HIS A 69 4.12 -7.35 27.46
C HIS A 69 5.50 -7.44 26.80
N ASN A 70 6.46 -6.64 27.26
CA ASN A 70 7.83 -6.57 26.74
C ASN A 70 7.96 -6.18 25.25
N VAL A 71 6.96 -5.53 24.67
CA VAL A 71 7.05 -5.02 23.31
C VAL A 71 7.94 -3.78 23.29
N GLN A 72 9.00 -3.86 22.43
CA GLN A 72 9.88 -2.75 22.08
C GLN A 72 9.68 -2.45 20.58
N ILE A 73 8.88 -1.41 20.32
CA ILE A 73 8.50 -1.03 18.98
C ILE A 73 9.46 0.00 18.39
N GLY A 74 9.90 -0.22 17.16
CA GLY A 74 10.61 0.76 16.35
C GLY A 74 9.74 1.21 15.19
N TYR A 75 9.85 2.48 14.84
CA TYR A 75 9.13 3.05 13.70
C TYR A 75 10.09 3.71 12.70
N PHE A 76 9.95 3.33 11.45
CA PHE A 76 10.63 3.97 10.34
C PHE A 76 9.61 4.77 9.53
N ALA A 77 9.58 6.08 9.78
CA ALA A 77 8.72 7.01 9.05
C ALA A 77 9.29 7.32 7.65
N GLN A 78 8.44 7.76 6.74
CA GLN A 78 8.81 8.12 5.36
C GLN A 78 9.99 9.12 5.28
N ASN A 79 10.13 10.05 6.27
CA ASN A 79 11.16 11.10 6.27
C ASN A 79 12.21 10.87 7.37
N GLN A 80 12.39 9.64 7.84
CA GLN A 80 13.29 9.34 8.96
C GLN A 80 14.74 9.78 8.72
N ALA A 81 15.19 9.77 7.46
CA ALA A 81 16.53 10.19 7.08
C ALA A 81 16.80 11.69 7.28
N GLU A 82 15.76 12.52 7.31
CA GLU A 82 15.88 13.97 7.53
C GLU A 82 16.24 14.34 8.97
N TYR A 83 16.00 13.44 9.92
CA TYR A 83 16.31 13.63 11.34
C TYR A 83 17.73 13.20 11.72
N LEU A 84 18.57 12.82 10.76
CA LEU A 84 19.98 12.53 11.01
C LEU A 84 20.76 13.82 11.18
N ASP A 85 21.67 13.83 12.16
CA ASP A 85 22.55 14.98 12.41
C ASP A 85 23.62 15.10 11.32
N GLY A 86 23.50 16.10 10.48
CA GLY A 86 24.42 16.36 9.36
C GLY A 86 25.85 16.69 9.78
N THR A 87 26.09 17.04 11.04
CA THR A 87 27.42 17.39 11.57
C THR A 87 28.25 16.20 12.03
N LYS A 88 27.63 15.02 12.13
CA LYS A 88 28.27 13.75 12.51
C LYS A 88 28.72 12.97 11.30
N THR A 89 29.72 12.11 11.49
CA THR A 89 30.07 11.11 10.49
C THR A 89 29.07 9.95 10.51
N VAL A 90 29.09 9.12 9.45
CA VAL A 90 28.32 7.88 9.41
C VAL A 90 28.66 7.01 10.62
N LEU A 91 29.95 6.85 10.93
CA LEU A 91 30.43 6.05 12.05
C LEU A 91 29.97 6.62 13.40
N ASP A 92 30.14 7.92 13.62
CA ASP A 92 29.71 8.56 14.88
C ASP A 92 28.22 8.43 15.12
N THR A 93 27.41 8.61 14.06
CA THR A 93 25.96 8.45 14.12
C THR A 93 25.55 7.04 14.60
N MET A 94 26.29 6.03 14.18
CA MET A 94 26.03 4.65 14.58
C MET A 94 26.60 4.32 15.96
N ILE A 95 27.75 4.85 16.31
CA ILE A 95 28.37 4.68 17.65
C ILE A 95 27.48 5.29 18.74
N ASP A 96 26.91 6.46 18.49
CA ASP A 96 26.00 7.13 19.42
C ASP A 96 24.69 6.39 19.62
N ALA A 97 24.23 5.66 18.59
CA ALA A 97 23.02 4.84 18.66
C ALA A 97 23.27 3.45 19.27
N ALA A 98 24.53 3.03 19.32
CA ALA A 98 24.91 1.71 19.79
C ALA A 98 24.94 1.66 21.32
N ASN A 99 24.47 0.53 21.87
CA ASN A 99 24.71 0.18 23.27
C ASN A 99 26.04 -0.61 23.43
N GLU A 100 26.47 -0.84 24.67
CA GLU A 100 27.74 -1.55 24.94
C GLU A 100 27.81 -2.95 24.28
N LYS A 101 26.66 -3.64 24.15
CA LYS A 101 26.60 -5.01 23.60
C LYS A 101 26.76 -5.07 22.07
N ASN A 102 26.38 -4.02 21.35
CA ASN A 102 26.40 -4.00 19.89
C ASN A 102 27.43 -3.03 19.31
N ARG A 103 28.14 -2.26 20.14
CA ARG A 103 29.14 -1.29 19.71
C ARG A 103 30.28 -1.90 18.87
N SER A 104 30.71 -3.10 19.20
CA SER A 104 31.71 -3.84 18.43
C SER A 104 31.22 -4.27 17.03
N LYS A 105 29.91 -4.38 16.82
CA LYS A 105 29.26 -4.80 15.57
C LYS A 105 28.91 -3.63 14.63
N VAL A 106 29.14 -2.39 15.06
CA VAL A 106 28.75 -1.19 14.29
C VAL A 106 29.33 -1.22 12.88
N ARG A 107 30.64 -1.53 12.73
CA ARG A 107 31.28 -1.58 11.41
C ARG A 107 30.75 -2.71 10.52
N ASP A 108 30.42 -3.86 11.09
CA ASP A 108 29.84 -4.99 10.36
C ASP A 108 28.44 -4.65 9.85
N ILE A 109 27.65 -3.99 10.70
CA ILE A 109 26.31 -3.51 10.31
C ILE A 109 26.42 -2.47 9.22
N LEU A 110 27.31 -1.46 9.37
CA LEU A 110 27.56 -0.45 8.33
C LEU A 110 27.99 -1.11 7.01
N GLY A 111 28.88 -2.10 7.05
CA GLY A 111 29.29 -2.87 5.88
C GLY A 111 28.14 -3.60 5.21
N SER A 112 27.18 -4.13 5.99
CA SER A 112 25.96 -4.76 5.48
C SER A 112 25.03 -3.76 4.77
N PHE A 113 25.06 -2.49 5.18
CA PHE A 113 24.33 -1.38 4.56
C PHE A 113 25.15 -0.62 3.52
N LEU A 114 26.21 -1.26 2.98
CA LEU A 114 27.07 -0.74 1.92
C LEU A 114 27.92 0.49 2.31
N PHE A 115 28.18 0.72 3.58
CA PHE A 115 29.16 1.70 4.03
C PHE A 115 30.48 0.99 4.35
N ARG A 116 31.47 1.16 3.47
CA ARG A 116 32.77 0.46 3.54
C ARG A 116 33.93 1.43 3.40
N GLY A 117 35.08 1.07 3.99
CA GLY A 117 36.30 1.86 3.89
C GLY A 117 36.09 3.29 4.37
N GLU A 118 36.47 4.27 3.56
CA GLU A 118 36.35 5.71 3.85
C GLU A 118 34.91 6.24 3.88
N GLU A 119 33.93 5.46 3.43
CA GLU A 119 32.52 5.88 3.44
C GLU A 119 31.96 6.06 4.85
N VAL A 120 32.52 5.36 5.83
CA VAL A 120 32.09 5.46 7.24
C VAL A 120 32.54 6.81 7.87
N ASP A 121 33.55 7.44 7.32
CA ASP A 121 34.10 8.70 7.80
C ASP A 121 33.48 9.93 7.12
N LYS A 122 32.61 9.72 6.11
CA LYS A 122 31.83 10.78 5.47
C LYS A 122 30.85 11.41 6.46
N TYR A 123 30.72 12.73 6.40
CA TYR A 123 29.68 13.43 7.14
C TYR A 123 28.29 13.14 6.57
N VAL A 124 27.28 13.01 7.43
CA VAL A 124 25.88 12.75 7.03
C VAL A 124 25.35 13.81 6.06
N ARG A 125 25.77 15.08 6.19
CA ARG A 125 25.36 16.17 5.29
C ARG A 125 25.78 15.98 3.83
N VAL A 126 26.84 15.22 3.54
CA VAL A 126 27.32 14.99 2.17
C VAL A 126 26.75 13.71 1.54
N LEU A 127 26.00 12.92 2.30
CA LEU A 127 25.36 11.71 1.81
C LEU A 127 24.21 12.03 0.84
N SER A 128 24.04 11.20 -0.17
CA SER A 128 22.83 11.17 -1.00
C SER A 128 21.59 10.80 -0.20
N GLY A 129 20.40 11.05 -0.73
CA GLY A 129 19.15 10.68 -0.07
C GLY A 129 19.06 9.16 0.21
N GLY A 130 19.50 8.32 -0.73
CA GLY A 130 19.55 6.88 -0.56
C GLY A 130 20.55 6.43 0.51
N GLU A 131 21.74 7.04 0.59
CA GLU A 131 22.71 6.76 1.63
C GLU A 131 22.20 7.18 3.01
N ARG A 132 21.57 8.34 3.14
CA ARG A 132 20.92 8.76 4.40
C ARG A 132 19.84 7.80 4.85
N ASN A 133 19.00 7.33 3.92
CA ASN A 133 17.98 6.32 4.24
C ASN A 133 18.62 5.00 4.73
N ARG A 134 19.66 4.50 4.07
CA ARG A 134 20.38 3.30 4.53
C ARG A 134 20.98 3.49 5.92
N LEU A 135 21.57 4.66 6.20
CA LEU A 135 22.11 4.96 7.52
C LEU A 135 21.03 5.04 8.61
N ALA A 136 19.90 5.67 8.31
CA ALA A 136 18.76 5.74 9.24
C ALA A 136 18.20 4.34 9.56
N LEU A 137 18.12 3.47 8.56
CA LEU A 137 17.72 2.07 8.72
C LEU A 137 18.72 1.27 9.55
N ALA A 138 20.02 1.39 9.25
CA ALA A 138 21.08 0.75 10.02
C ALA A 138 21.04 1.18 11.49
N LYS A 139 20.85 2.47 11.74
CA LYS A 139 20.69 3.05 13.09
C LYS A 139 19.48 2.48 13.84
N LEU A 140 18.35 2.34 13.15
CA LEU A 140 17.13 1.78 13.74
C LEU A 140 17.32 0.30 14.13
N LEU A 141 17.94 -0.50 13.27
CA LEU A 141 18.17 -1.93 13.50
C LEU A 141 19.25 -2.23 14.55
N LEU A 142 20.03 -1.23 14.98
CA LEU A 142 20.92 -1.35 16.14
C LEU A 142 20.15 -1.43 17.46
N GLN A 143 18.93 -0.92 17.51
CA GLN A 143 18.14 -0.89 18.74
C GLN A 143 17.60 -2.31 19.05
N PRO A 144 17.39 -2.65 20.35
CA PRO A 144 16.89 -3.97 20.76
C PRO A 144 15.38 -4.09 20.53
N LEU A 145 14.94 -3.92 19.29
CA LEU A 145 13.53 -3.97 18.90
C LEU A 145 13.06 -5.41 18.73
N ASN A 146 11.80 -5.67 19.07
CA ASN A 146 11.11 -6.91 18.79
C ASN A 146 9.85 -6.73 17.93
N VAL A 147 9.44 -5.47 17.71
CA VAL A 147 8.43 -5.07 16.73
C VAL A 147 8.97 -3.91 15.91
N LEU A 148 8.86 -4.02 14.58
CA LEU A 148 9.30 -2.99 13.65
C LEU A 148 8.14 -2.60 12.74
N VAL A 149 7.80 -1.32 12.72
CA VAL A 149 6.81 -0.74 11.81
C VAL A 149 7.53 0.16 10.83
N MET A 150 7.30 -0.03 9.53
CA MET A 150 7.95 0.74 8.48
C MET A 150 6.92 1.29 7.50
N ASP A 151 6.98 2.59 7.25
CA ASP A 151 6.07 3.28 6.33
C ASP A 151 6.80 3.71 5.07
N GLU A 152 6.51 3.02 3.95
CA GLU A 152 7.12 3.20 2.63
C GLU A 152 8.67 3.22 2.65
N PRO A 153 9.32 2.18 3.23
CA PRO A 153 10.76 2.19 3.45
C PRO A 153 11.59 2.13 2.16
N THR A 154 10.97 1.75 1.05
CA THR A 154 11.62 1.63 -0.27
C THR A 154 11.63 2.92 -1.08
N ASN A 155 10.92 3.97 -0.62
CA ASN A 155 10.88 5.24 -1.32
C ASN A 155 12.28 5.86 -1.40
N HIS A 156 12.64 6.32 -2.60
CA HIS A 156 13.94 6.92 -2.92
C HIS A 156 15.16 5.98 -2.77
N LEU A 157 14.94 4.66 -2.64
CA LEU A 157 16.01 3.67 -2.66
C LEU A 157 16.27 3.15 -4.08
N ASP A 158 17.54 3.03 -4.44
CA ASP A 158 17.95 2.28 -5.62
C ASP A 158 17.77 0.75 -5.40
N ILE A 159 17.87 -0.02 -6.47
CA ILE A 159 17.66 -1.47 -6.44
C ILE A 159 18.62 -2.16 -5.45
N LYS A 160 19.90 -1.72 -5.40
CA LYS A 160 20.89 -2.31 -4.49
C LYS A 160 20.52 -2.05 -3.03
N SER A 161 20.11 -0.84 -2.71
CA SER A 161 19.67 -0.45 -1.36
C SER A 161 18.39 -1.18 -0.95
N LYS A 162 17.43 -1.38 -1.86
CA LYS A 162 16.24 -2.20 -1.61
C LYS A 162 16.57 -3.64 -1.26
N ASN A 163 17.51 -4.26 -2.00
CA ASN A 163 17.92 -5.63 -1.74
C ASN A 163 18.61 -5.75 -0.37
N VAL A 164 19.51 -4.81 -0.03
CA VAL A 164 20.15 -4.77 1.29
C VAL A 164 19.11 -4.66 2.41
N LEU A 165 18.14 -3.78 2.25
CA LEU A 165 17.05 -3.64 3.22
C LEU A 165 16.25 -4.94 3.33
N LYS A 166 15.86 -5.54 2.20
CA LYS A 166 15.09 -6.79 2.15
C LYS A 166 15.82 -7.91 2.90
N ASP A 167 17.12 -8.08 2.63
CA ASP A 167 17.96 -9.08 3.30
C ASP A 167 18.05 -8.86 4.82
N ALA A 168 18.16 -7.60 5.24
CA ALA A 168 18.19 -7.26 6.66
C ALA A 168 16.84 -7.58 7.34
N LEU A 169 15.72 -7.31 6.67
CA LEU A 169 14.38 -7.58 7.19
C LEU A 169 14.03 -9.07 7.21
N ILE A 170 14.52 -9.87 6.25
CA ILE A 170 14.40 -11.33 6.27
C ILE A 170 15.09 -11.90 7.52
N LYS A 171 16.27 -11.38 7.85
CA LYS A 171 17.06 -11.80 9.02
C LYS A 171 16.52 -11.24 10.35
N PHE A 172 15.64 -10.27 10.31
CA PHE A 172 15.05 -9.72 11.53
C PHE A 172 14.09 -10.72 12.17
N SER A 173 14.42 -11.19 13.37
CA SER A 173 13.68 -12.24 14.09
C SER A 173 12.42 -11.75 14.81
N GLY A 174 12.10 -10.45 14.78
CA GLY A 174 10.90 -9.88 15.43
C GLY A 174 9.70 -9.80 14.50
N THR A 175 8.63 -9.21 15.01
CA THR A 175 7.41 -8.90 14.26
C THR A 175 7.64 -7.70 13.37
N LEU A 176 7.15 -7.77 12.12
CA LEU A 176 7.33 -6.73 11.11
C LEU A 176 5.97 -6.29 10.56
N ILE A 177 5.75 -4.99 10.51
CA ILE A 177 4.60 -4.37 9.82
C ILE A 177 5.17 -3.44 8.74
N LEU A 178 4.85 -3.72 7.49
CA LEU A 178 5.30 -2.98 6.32
C LEU A 178 4.12 -2.30 5.63
N VAL A 179 4.12 -0.99 5.57
CA VAL A 179 3.30 -0.23 4.64
C VAL A 179 4.12 -0.07 3.38
N SER A 180 3.73 -0.70 2.29
CA SER A 180 4.44 -0.57 1.01
C SER A 180 3.54 -0.83 -0.18
N HIS A 181 3.85 -0.15 -1.29
CA HIS A 181 3.27 -0.39 -2.60
C HIS A 181 4.19 -1.22 -3.53
N ASP A 182 5.41 -1.49 -3.08
CA ASP A 182 6.44 -2.21 -3.83
C ASP A 182 6.23 -3.72 -3.67
N ARG A 183 5.61 -4.35 -4.68
CA ARG A 183 5.28 -5.79 -4.66
C ARG A 183 6.53 -6.67 -4.64
N ASP A 184 7.54 -6.31 -5.43
CA ASP A 184 8.78 -7.08 -5.51
C ASP A 184 9.54 -7.06 -4.18
N PHE A 185 9.43 -5.94 -3.47
CA PHE A 185 9.99 -5.83 -2.13
C PHE A 185 9.24 -6.70 -1.11
N LEU A 186 7.89 -6.74 -1.16
CA LEU A 186 7.07 -7.53 -0.23
C LEU A 186 7.15 -9.03 -0.48
N GLN A 187 7.43 -9.46 -1.71
CA GLN A 187 7.49 -10.87 -2.11
C GLN A 187 8.55 -11.63 -1.31
N GLY A 188 8.16 -12.76 -0.70
CA GLY A 188 9.03 -13.59 0.15
C GLY A 188 9.41 -12.96 1.50
N LEU A 189 8.92 -11.75 1.81
CA LEU A 189 9.18 -11.04 3.07
C LEU A 189 8.00 -11.12 4.04
N THR A 190 6.77 -11.22 3.53
CA THR A 190 5.55 -11.21 4.34
C THR A 190 4.81 -12.55 4.28
N ASN A 191 4.12 -12.89 5.38
CA ASN A 191 3.30 -14.11 5.50
C ASN A 191 1.83 -13.80 5.78
N LYS A 192 1.48 -12.53 5.89
CA LYS A 192 0.12 -12.03 6.14
C LYS A 192 -0.06 -10.67 5.48
N VAL A 193 -1.20 -10.45 4.85
CA VAL A 193 -1.53 -9.19 4.19
C VAL A 193 -2.84 -8.64 4.75
N TYR A 194 -2.83 -7.35 5.09
CA TYR A 194 -4.03 -6.60 5.44
C TYR A 194 -4.35 -5.60 4.32
N GLU A 195 -5.47 -5.79 3.68
CA GLU A 195 -5.98 -4.88 2.65
C GLU A 195 -6.82 -3.77 3.27
N PHE A 196 -6.45 -2.52 2.99
CA PHE A 196 -7.20 -1.34 3.37
C PHE A 196 -8.10 -0.91 2.22
N LYS A 197 -9.42 -1.01 2.42
CA LYS A 197 -10.43 -0.64 1.42
C LYS A 197 -11.68 -0.12 2.11
N ASN A 198 -12.19 1.03 1.65
CA ASN A 198 -13.43 1.61 2.15
C ASN A 198 -13.48 1.78 3.69
N LYS A 199 -12.39 2.25 4.29
CA LYS A 199 -12.24 2.49 5.76
C LYS A 199 -12.21 1.22 6.61
N HIS A 200 -12.22 0.03 6.01
CA HIS A 200 -12.13 -1.27 6.65
C HIS A 200 -10.84 -1.98 6.28
N ILE A 201 -10.51 -2.99 7.07
CA ILE A 201 -9.35 -3.84 6.86
C ILE A 201 -9.81 -5.27 6.66
N LYS A 202 -9.29 -5.92 5.62
CA LYS A 202 -9.50 -7.35 5.37
C LYS A 202 -8.17 -8.09 5.47
N GLU A 203 -8.17 -9.16 6.25
CA GLU A 203 -7.01 -10.03 6.43
C GLU A 203 -6.96 -11.11 5.36
N TYR A 204 -5.75 -11.36 4.85
CA TYR A 204 -5.42 -12.48 3.97
C TYR A 204 -4.25 -13.24 4.60
N LEU A 205 -4.47 -14.53 4.88
CA LEU A 205 -3.47 -15.44 5.43
C LEU A 205 -2.62 -16.01 4.27
N GLY A 206 -1.50 -15.38 4.01
CA GLY A 206 -0.60 -15.71 2.92
C GLY A 206 0.31 -14.53 2.59
N ASP A 207 1.18 -14.72 1.62
CA ASP A 207 2.07 -13.69 1.11
C ASP A 207 1.38 -12.72 0.13
N ILE A 208 2.14 -11.81 -0.42
CA ILE A 208 1.63 -10.82 -1.38
C ILE A 208 1.12 -11.48 -2.68
N ASP A 209 1.72 -12.58 -3.11
CA ASP A 209 1.32 -13.29 -4.34
C ASP A 209 -0.04 -13.97 -4.13
N PHE A 210 -0.25 -14.65 -3.00
CA PHE A 210 -1.56 -15.19 -2.62
C PHE A 210 -2.63 -14.11 -2.55
N PHE A 211 -2.32 -12.95 -1.95
CA PHE A 211 -3.25 -11.82 -1.92
C PHE A 211 -3.66 -11.37 -3.32
N LEU A 212 -2.69 -11.24 -4.24
CA LEU A 212 -2.96 -10.79 -5.61
C LEU A 212 -3.82 -11.79 -6.39
N GLU A 213 -3.60 -13.09 -6.22
CA GLU A 213 -4.44 -14.14 -6.81
C GLU A 213 -5.87 -14.06 -6.30
N GLN A 214 -6.07 -13.94 -4.98
CA GLN A 214 -7.41 -13.81 -4.38
C GLN A 214 -8.13 -12.55 -4.87
N ARG A 215 -7.42 -11.44 -4.99
CA ARG A 215 -7.96 -10.18 -5.52
C ARG A 215 -8.41 -10.31 -6.98
N ASN A 216 -7.62 -10.98 -7.80
CA ASN A 216 -7.97 -11.22 -9.21
C ASN A 216 -9.24 -12.09 -9.31
N LEU A 217 -9.33 -13.14 -8.51
CA LEU A 217 -10.51 -14.00 -8.45
C LEU A 217 -11.76 -13.24 -7.96
N GLU A 218 -11.64 -12.39 -6.96
CA GLU A 218 -12.75 -11.53 -6.49
C GLU A 218 -13.21 -10.55 -7.58
N ASN A 219 -12.28 -9.90 -8.27
CA ASN A 219 -12.59 -8.97 -9.36
C ASN A 219 -13.31 -9.67 -10.53
N LEU A 220 -12.88 -10.88 -10.90
CA LEU A 220 -13.55 -11.70 -11.92
C LEU A 220 -14.98 -12.05 -11.51
N ARG A 221 -15.18 -12.52 -10.28
CA ARG A 221 -16.53 -12.83 -9.74
C ARG A 221 -17.42 -11.60 -9.67
N GLU A 222 -16.88 -10.43 -9.32
CA GLU A 222 -17.63 -9.18 -9.33
C GLU A 222 -18.01 -8.75 -10.76
N ALA A 223 -17.13 -8.94 -11.74
CA ALA A 223 -17.41 -8.68 -13.14
C ALA A 223 -18.52 -9.59 -13.66
N GLU A 224 -18.42 -10.91 -13.41
CA GLU A 224 -19.45 -11.89 -13.78
C GLU A 224 -20.82 -11.56 -13.17
N ARG A 225 -20.88 -11.18 -11.89
CA ARG A 225 -22.12 -10.75 -11.23
C ARG A 225 -22.73 -9.52 -11.87
N ARG A 226 -21.90 -8.52 -12.26
CA ARG A 226 -22.39 -7.32 -12.95
C ARG A 226 -22.96 -7.64 -14.33
N ASP A 227 -22.36 -8.61 -15.04
CA ASP A 227 -22.84 -9.03 -16.34
C ASP A 227 -24.16 -9.84 -16.23
N VAL A 228 -24.33 -10.63 -15.17
CA VAL A 228 -25.60 -11.34 -14.88
C VAL A 228 -26.70 -10.35 -14.55
N VAL A 229 -26.43 -9.37 -13.67
CA VAL A 229 -27.42 -8.33 -13.32
C VAL A 229 -27.82 -7.51 -14.55
N LYS A 230 -26.87 -7.11 -15.40
CA LYS A 230 -27.18 -6.42 -16.67
C LYS A 230 -28.02 -7.25 -17.61
N LYS A 231 -27.83 -8.58 -17.64
CA LYS A 231 -28.64 -9.50 -18.48
C LYS A 231 -30.06 -9.70 -17.91
N GLU A 232 -30.25 -9.59 -16.59
CA GLU A 232 -31.57 -9.64 -15.95
C GLU A 232 -32.35 -8.33 -16.15
N ASP A 233 -31.70 -7.17 -16.03
CA ASP A 233 -32.31 -5.86 -16.29
C ASP A 233 -32.72 -5.71 -17.77
N VAL A 234 -31.96 -6.30 -18.70
CA VAL A 234 -32.32 -6.31 -20.14
C VAL A 234 -33.57 -7.18 -20.42
N LYS A 235 -33.89 -8.19 -19.58
CA LYS A 235 -35.11 -9.00 -19.76
C LYS A 235 -36.39 -8.32 -19.30
N THR A 236 -36.32 -7.31 -18.44
CA THR A 236 -37.47 -6.52 -17.99
C THR A 236 -37.86 -5.39 -18.96
N ASP A 237 -36.93 -4.94 -19.82
CA ASP A 237 -37.15 -3.86 -20.82
C ASP A 237 -37.68 -4.37 -22.17
N SER A 238 -37.89 -5.66 -22.35
CA SER A 238 -38.26 -6.26 -23.63
C SER A 238 -39.64 -5.84 -24.19
N LYS A 239 -40.51 -5.24 -23.37
CA LYS A 239 -41.81 -4.67 -23.84
C LYS A 239 -41.69 -3.25 -24.37
N GLN A 240 -40.72 -2.47 -23.90
CA GLN A 240 -40.50 -1.10 -24.36
C GLN A 240 -39.68 -1.08 -25.66
N SER A 241 -38.70 -1.98 -25.80
CA SER A 241 -37.89 -2.17 -27.01
C SER A 241 -38.71 -2.59 -28.24
N TYR A 242 -39.77 -3.39 -28.10
CA TYR A 242 -40.60 -3.81 -29.22
C TYR A 242 -41.44 -2.66 -29.81
N ASN A 243 -41.93 -1.74 -28.98
CA ASN A 243 -42.65 -0.56 -29.43
C ASN A 243 -41.72 0.46 -30.11
N ASP A 244 -40.49 0.61 -29.62
CA ASP A 244 -39.50 1.50 -30.20
C ASP A 244 -38.95 1.00 -31.51
N GLN A 245 -38.75 -0.31 -31.69
CA GLN A 245 -38.41 -0.91 -32.99
C GLN A 245 -39.53 -0.76 -34.05
N LYS A 246 -40.81 -0.85 -33.61
CA LYS A 246 -41.95 -0.64 -34.48
C LYS A 246 -42.07 0.82 -34.94
N LYS A 247 -41.78 1.77 -34.04
CA LYS A 247 -41.70 3.21 -34.35
C LYS A 247 -40.53 3.53 -35.32
N LEU A 248 -39.34 2.97 -35.06
CA LEU A 248 -38.16 3.11 -35.93
C LEU A 248 -38.42 2.59 -37.34
N LYS A 249 -39.06 1.42 -37.48
CA LYS A 249 -39.43 0.85 -38.78
C LYS A 249 -40.45 1.71 -39.53
N SER A 250 -41.43 2.29 -38.83
CA SER A 250 -42.41 3.23 -39.39
C SER A 250 -41.77 4.54 -39.85
N LEU A 251 -40.82 5.08 -39.10
CA LEU A 251 -40.06 6.29 -39.47
C LEU A 251 -39.14 6.07 -40.66
N ASN A 252 -38.43 4.96 -40.70
CA ASN A 252 -37.60 4.61 -41.88
C ASN A 252 -38.41 4.44 -43.15
N ASN A 253 -39.60 3.85 -43.07
CA ASN A 253 -40.48 3.73 -44.25
C ASN A 253 -41.00 5.11 -44.74
N LYS A 254 -41.27 6.06 -43.82
CA LYS A 254 -41.60 7.42 -44.18
C LYS A 254 -40.45 8.19 -44.79
N LEU A 255 -39.24 8.01 -44.25
CA LEU A 255 -38.01 8.61 -44.76
C LEU A 255 -37.75 8.16 -46.23
N SER A 256 -37.78 6.84 -46.45
CA SER A 256 -37.59 6.27 -47.80
C SER A 256 -38.62 6.75 -48.81
N LYS A 257 -39.86 7.03 -48.37
CA LYS A 257 -40.91 7.61 -49.23
C LYS A 257 -40.62 9.05 -49.61
N VAL A 258 -40.19 9.86 -48.64
CA VAL A 258 -39.81 11.26 -48.87
C VAL A 258 -38.55 11.35 -49.74
N GLU A 259 -37.55 10.50 -49.55
CA GLU A 259 -36.36 10.43 -50.42
C GLU A 259 -36.74 10.09 -51.87
N SER A 260 -37.67 9.16 -52.07
CA SER A 260 -38.15 8.83 -53.43
C SER A 260 -38.92 9.98 -54.08
N GLU A 261 -39.69 10.74 -53.33
CA GLU A 261 -40.38 11.92 -53.83
C GLU A 261 -39.42 13.08 -54.17
N ILE A 262 -38.36 13.27 -53.37
CA ILE A 262 -37.30 14.25 -53.65
C ILE A 262 -36.54 13.86 -54.95
N ASN A 263 -36.14 12.62 -55.10
CA ASN A 263 -35.48 12.14 -56.30
C ASN A 263 -36.33 12.27 -57.55
N GLN A 264 -37.67 12.14 -57.43
CA GLN A 264 -38.59 12.35 -58.55
C GLN A 264 -38.66 13.81 -58.89
N LEU A 265 -38.84 14.71 -57.92
CA LEU A 265 -38.87 16.17 -58.15
C LEU A 265 -37.55 16.70 -58.73
N GLU A 266 -36.40 16.18 -58.31
CA GLU A 266 -35.11 16.55 -58.91
C GLU A 266 -34.99 16.13 -60.37
N LYS A 267 -35.57 14.98 -60.74
CA LYS A 267 -35.64 14.55 -62.16
C LYS A 267 -36.58 15.45 -62.97
N ASP A 268 -37.71 15.81 -62.41
CA ASP A 268 -38.68 16.68 -63.06
C ASP A 268 -38.12 18.11 -63.27
N ILE A 269 -37.38 18.65 -62.30
CA ILE A 269 -36.67 19.93 -62.44
C ILE A 269 -35.61 19.86 -63.54
N LYS A 270 -34.81 18.81 -63.59
CA LYS A 270 -33.79 18.60 -64.70
C LYS A 270 -34.41 18.45 -66.04
N SER A 271 -35.70 18.11 -66.16
CA SER A 271 -36.39 18.00 -67.44
C SER A 271 -37.03 19.33 -67.91
N ILE A 272 -37.06 20.35 -67.07
CA ILE A 272 -37.60 21.67 -67.37
C ILE A 272 -36.51 22.69 -67.77
N ASP A 273 -35.23 22.39 -67.43
CA ASP A 273 -34.05 23.23 -67.71
C ASP A 273 -33.38 22.84 -69.10
N VAL A 274 -34.08 22.23 -70.04
CA VAL A 274 -33.60 21.92 -71.42
C VAL A 274 -34.38 22.75 -72.43
#